data_fc512e2690d17335997180bbc7cc870d
#
_entry.id   fc512e2690d17335997180bbc7cc870d
#
_cell.length_a   1.000
_cell.length_b   1.000
_cell.length_c   1.000
_cell.angle_alpha   90.00
_cell.angle_beta   90.00
_cell.angle_gamma   90.00
#
_symmetry.space_group_name_H-M   'P 1'
#
loop_
_entity.id
_entity.type
_entity.pdbx_description
1 polymer ?
#
loop_
_entity_poly.entity_id
_entity_poly.type
_entity_poly.pdbx_seq_one_letter_code
_entity_poly.pdbx_strand_id
1 'polypeptide(L)'
;ILLIEEFLKQREKGMPNRQGVYVTQAFPKLLYVLEEDNYKPGTKYWDVTKKAVECSAKRLTPDYISEKVMKQIKVDANGEGHCFPCMGCRSFLSPYLDKNGKPKYYGRFNCGVSSLNLPDTAFAAQEELKYDVDKSQEHLLEIFFRLLDERAEICHAGLKVRVDRLSKTKAGVAPILWVDGALARLDPDDTLDKLVHNGYATVSLG
;
A
#
# COMPACT_ATOMS: atom_id res chain seq x y z
N ILE A 1 -20.55 5.68 -15.50
CA ILE A 1 -20.09 4.64 -16.46
C ILE A 1 -19.30 5.31 -17.57
N LEU A 2 -19.87 6.20 -18.38
CA LEU A 2 -19.19 6.85 -19.51
C LEU A 2 -17.83 7.46 -19.18
N LEU A 3 -17.69 8.11 -18.01
CA LEU A 3 -16.42 8.66 -17.55
C LEU A 3 -15.39 7.55 -17.28
N ILE A 4 -15.79 6.46 -16.65
CA ILE A 4 -14.88 5.33 -16.36
C ILE A 4 -14.39 4.72 -17.67
N GLU A 5 -15.29 4.49 -18.61
CA GLU A 5 -14.95 3.96 -19.95
C GLU A 5 -13.99 4.88 -20.70
N GLU A 6 -14.21 6.19 -20.66
CA GLU A 6 -13.29 7.15 -21.27
C GLU A 6 -11.93 7.19 -20.58
N PHE A 7 -11.86 7.10 -19.24
CA PHE A 7 -10.61 6.96 -18.52
C PHE A 7 -9.82 5.72 -18.96
N LEU A 8 -10.48 4.56 -19.05
CA LEU A 8 -9.84 3.33 -19.51
C LEU A 8 -9.32 3.47 -20.94
N LYS A 9 -10.12 4.04 -21.85
CA LYS A 9 -9.74 4.29 -23.24
C LYS A 9 -8.54 5.24 -23.34
N GLN A 10 -8.51 6.34 -22.59
CA GLN A 10 -7.38 7.26 -22.60
C GLN A 10 -6.13 6.62 -21.98
N ARG A 11 -6.30 5.78 -20.97
CA ARG A 11 -5.19 5.01 -20.39
C ARG A 11 -4.62 4.01 -21.38
N GLU A 12 -5.47 3.33 -22.14
CA GLU A 12 -5.06 2.40 -23.20
C GLU A 12 -4.34 3.13 -24.34
N LYS A 13 -4.83 4.29 -24.77
CA LYS A 13 -4.18 5.13 -25.76
C LYS A 13 -2.80 5.60 -25.30
N GLY A 14 -2.68 6.01 -24.05
CA GLY A 14 -1.47 6.62 -23.52
C GLY A 14 -1.28 8.08 -23.95
N MET A 15 -0.09 8.62 -23.65
CA MET A 15 0.29 9.98 -24.07
C MET A 15 1.56 9.94 -24.92
N PRO A 16 1.66 10.84 -25.93
CA PRO A 16 2.85 10.91 -26.76
C PRO A 16 4.04 11.49 -25.93
N ASN A 17 5.17 10.83 -26.01
CA ASN A 17 6.43 11.38 -25.51
C ASN A 17 6.99 12.43 -26.49
N ARG A 18 8.17 12.96 -26.19
CA ARG A 18 8.83 13.99 -27.04
C ARG A 18 9.13 13.50 -28.48
N GLN A 19 9.23 12.18 -28.69
CA GLN A 19 9.45 11.57 -30.00
C GLN A 19 8.12 11.19 -30.70
N GLY A 20 6.97 11.52 -30.12
CA GLY A 20 5.66 11.20 -30.67
C GLY A 20 5.22 9.75 -30.41
N VAL A 21 5.99 8.96 -29.66
CA VAL A 21 5.63 7.59 -29.28
C VAL A 21 4.67 7.62 -28.10
N TYR A 22 3.53 6.91 -28.22
CA TYR A 22 2.55 6.82 -27.14
C TYR A 22 3.03 5.85 -26.06
N VAL A 23 3.16 6.37 -24.85
CA VAL A 23 3.57 5.64 -23.65
C VAL A 23 2.45 5.65 -22.60
N THR A 24 2.35 4.55 -21.85
CA THR A 24 1.41 4.48 -20.72
C THR A 24 1.97 5.23 -19.53
N GLN A 25 1.18 6.14 -18.97
CA GLN A 25 1.58 6.85 -17.76
C GLN A 25 1.44 5.94 -16.54
N ALA A 26 2.47 5.94 -15.68
CA ALA A 26 2.42 5.24 -14.41
C ALA A 26 1.49 5.94 -13.40
N PHE A 27 1.42 7.28 -13.48
CA PHE A 27 0.61 8.11 -12.56
C PHE A 27 -0.32 9.06 -13.32
N PRO A 28 -1.46 9.46 -12.72
CA PRO A 28 -1.99 8.91 -11.47
C PRO A 28 -2.31 7.43 -11.59
N LYS A 29 -2.10 6.68 -10.50
CA LYS A 29 -2.37 5.24 -10.46
C LYS A 29 -3.87 5.01 -10.61
N LEU A 30 -4.24 4.21 -11.60
CA LEU A 30 -5.63 3.83 -11.84
C LEU A 30 -5.94 2.57 -11.05
N LEU A 31 -6.95 2.64 -10.19
CA LEU A 31 -7.43 1.52 -9.37
C LEU A 31 -8.85 1.19 -9.79
N TYR A 32 -9.15 -0.10 -9.89
CA TYR A 32 -10.47 -0.61 -10.22
C TYR A 32 -10.96 -1.50 -9.08
N VAL A 33 -12.07 -1.10 -8.44
CA VAL A 33 -12.63 -1.87 -7.33
C VAL A 33 -13.58 -2.92 -7.90
N LEU A 34 -13.36 -4.16 -7.51
CA LEU A 34 -14.24 -5.30 -7.82
C LEU A 34 -15.31 -5.41 -6.72
N GLU A 35 -16.55 -5.14 -7.11
CA GLU A 35 -17.74 -5.14 -6.27
C GLU A 35 -18.74 -6.19 -6.76
N GLU A 36 -19.76 -6.53 -5.96
CA GLU A 36 -20.73 -7.58 -6.29
C GLU A 36 -21.47 -7.33 -7.61
N ASP A 37 -21.61 -6.08 -8.05
CA ASP A 37 -22.32 -5.72 -9.27
C ASP A 37 -21.45 -5.58 -10.52
N ASN A 38 -20.13 -5.86 -10.41
CA ASN A 38 -19.21 -5.73 -11.55
C ASN A 38 -18.22 -6.91 -11.74
N TYR A 39 -18.04 -7.81 -10.77
CA TYR A 39 -16.93 -8.76 -10.80
C TYR A 39 -17.18 -10.04 -11.61
N LYS A 40 -18.41 -10.32 -12.05
CA LYS A 40 -18.77 -11.55 -12.79
C LYS A 40 -19.73 -11.30 -13.92
N PRO A 41 -19.76 -12.20 -14.94
CA PRO A 41 -20.72 -12.15 -16.05
C PRO A 41 -22.18 -12.04 -15.56
N GLY A 42 -22.96 -11.20 -16.26
CA GLY A 42 -24.37 -10.98 -15.96
C GLY A 42 -24.65 -9.95 -14.88
N THR A 43 -23.64 -9.41 -14.21
CA THR A 43 -23.82 -8.29 -13.28
C THR A 43 -23.95 -6.96 -14.04
N LYS A 44 -24.52 -5.96 -13.36
CA LYS A 44 -24.91 -4.67 -13.94
C LYS A 44 -23.78 -3.94 -14.65
N TYR A 45 -22.55 -4.03 -14.13
CA TYR A 45 -21.39 -3.30 -14.65
C TYR A 45 -20.29 -4.22 -15.20
N TRP A 46 -20.60 -5.47 -15.49
CA TRP A 46 -19.66 -6.43 -16.04
C TRP A 46 -18.96 -5.94 -17.32
N ASP A 47 -19.68 -5.22 -18.20
CA ASP A 47 -19.10 -4.70 -19.44
C ASP A 47 -17.99 -3.66 -19.18
N VAL A 48 -18.09 -2.90 -18.10
CA VAL A 48 -17.02 -1.98 -17.68
C VAL A 48 -15.80 -2.76 -17.19
N THR A 49 -16.02 -3.85 -16.46
CA THR A 49 -14.93 -4.74 -16.01
C THR A 49 -14.21 -5.39 -17.19
N LYS A 50 -14.94 -5.84 -18.24
CA LYS A 50 -14.30 -6.34 -19.46
C LYS A 50 -13.36 -5.30 -20.08
N LYS A 51 -13.79 -4.05 -20.19
CA LYS A 51 -12.94 -2.97 -20.70
C LYS A 51 -11.73 -2.70 -19.82
N ALA A 52 -11.90 -2.79 -18.50
CA ALA A 52 -10.78 -2.68 -17.57
C ALA A 52 -9.75 -3.80 -17.78
N VAL A 53 -10.21 -5.04 -17.95
CA VAL A 53 -9.35 -6.20 -18.23
C VAL A 53 -8.64 -6.06 -19.59
N GLU A 54 -9.34 -5.61 -20.63
CA GLU A 54 -8.73 -5.32 -21.94
C GLU A 54 -7.63 -4.26 -21.84
N CYS A 55 -7.88 -3.17 -21.07
CA CYS A 55 -6.88 -2.16 -20.81
C CYS A 55 -5.68 -2.75 -20.05
N SER A 56 -5.92 -3.60 -19.05
CA SER A 56 -4.85 -4.25 -18.29
C SER A 56 -4.01 -5.20 -19.14
N ALA A 57 -4.63 -5.93 -20.05
CA ALA A 57 -3.93 -6.82 -20.97
C ALA A 57 -2.96 -6.07 -21.89
N LYS A 58 -3.28 -4.82 -22.25
CA LYS A 58 -2.47 -3.98 -23.14
C LYS A 58 -1.47 -3.09 -22.41
N ARG A 59 -1.80 -2.66 -21.19
CA ARG A 59 -1.10 -1.57 -20.48
C ARG A 59 -0.70 -1.86 -19.04
N LEU A 60 -0.97 -3.06 -18.52
CA LEU A 60 -0.71 -3.47 -17.12
C LEU A 60 -1.40 -2.56 -16.07
N THR A 61 -2.51 -1.93 -16.46
CA THR A 61 -3.31 -1.02 -15.62
C THR A 61 -4.77 -1.07 -16.08
N PRO A 62 -5.77 -0.94 -15.21
CA PRO A 62 -5.71 -0.60 -13.79
C PRO A 62 -5.23 -1.76 -12.89
N ASP A 63 -4.88 -1.41 -11.65
CA ASP A 63 -4.75 -2.39 -10.57
C ASP A 63 -6.12 -2.70 -9.96
N TYR A 64 -6.33 -3.94 -9.54
CA TYR A 64 -7.62 -4.38 -9.02
C TYR A 64 -7.60 -4.48 -7.50
N ILE A 65 -8.71 -4.06 -6.87
CA ILE A 65 -8.96 -4.17 -5.44
C ILE A 65 -10.26 -4.96 -5.27
N SER A 66 -10.21 -6.08 -4.54
CA SER A 66 -11.43 -6.80 -4.16
C SER A 66 -12.05 -6.14 -2.93
N GLU A 67 -13.22 -5.53 -3.09
CA GLU A 67 -13.97 -4.94 -1.98
C GLU A 67 -14.25 -5.98 -0.89
N LYS A 68 -14.73 -7.15 -1.29
CA LYS A 68 -15.06 -8.25 -0.37
C LYS A 68 -13.86 -8.66 0.48
N VAL A 69 -12.71 -8.89 -0.13
CA VAL A 69 -11.49 -9.30 0.59
C VAL A 69 -10.97 -8.18 1.46
N MET A 70 -10.98 -6.94 0.94
CA MET A 70 -10.50 -5.80 1.71
C MET A 70 -11.35 -5.56 2.96
N LYS A 71 -12.67 -5.64 2.86
CA LYS A 71 -13.57 -5.53 4.01
C LYS A 71 -13.36 -6.63 5.07
N GLN A 72 -12.89 -7.80 4.67
CA GLN A 72 -12.54 -8.87 5.61
C GLN A 72 -11.22 -8.61 6.36
N ILE A 73 -10.25 -8.01 5.67
CA ILE A 73 -8.88 -7.80 6.20
C ILE A 73 -8.76 -6.46 6.94
N LYS A 74 -9.43 -5.41 6.44
CA LYS A 74 -9.33 -4.04 6.95
C LYS A 74 -10.54 -3.69 7.80
N VAL A 75 -10.55 -4.29 8.99
CA VAL A 75 -11.59 -4.09 10.00
C VAL A 75 -11.12 -3.03 10.98
N ASP A 76 -11.98 -2.09 11.33
CA ASP A 76 -11.72 -1.05 12.33
C ASP A 76 -11.97 -1.54 13.77
N ALA A 77 -11.75 -0.64 14.73
CA ALA A 77 -11.99 -0.96 16.14
C ALA A 77 -13.46 -1.21 16.51
N ASN A 78 -14.41 -0.83 15.64
CA ASN A 78 -15.82 -1.11 15.81
C ASN A 78 -16.26 -2.44 15.18
N GLY A 79 -15.35 -3.14 14.50
CA GLY A 79 -15.64 -4.38 13.78
C GLY A 79 -16.20 -4.15 12.37
N GLU A 80 -16.18 -2.90 11.86
CA GLU A 80 -16.62 -2.61 10.51
C GLU A 80 -15.50 -2.77 9.49
N GLY A 81 -15.79 -3.48 8.40
CA GLY A 81 -14.87 -3.68 7.29
C GLY A 81 -14.90 -2.53 6.30
N HIS A 82 -13.73 -2.08 5.87
CA HIS A 82 -13.59 -0.93 4.97
C HIS A 82 -12.89 -1.28 3.67
N CYS A 83 -13.33 -0.64 2.57
CA CYS A 83 -12.63 -0.65 1.28
C CYS A 83 -12.16 0.77 0.96
N PHE A 84 -10.88 0.92 0.65
CA PHE A 84 -10.24 2.21 0.34
C PHE A 84 -9.05 2.02 -0.59
N PRO A 85 -8.65 3.06 -1.34
CA PRO A 85 -7.51 2.98 -2.25
C PRO A 85 -6.19 2.81 -1.51
N CYS A 86 -5.23 2.15 -2.16
CA CYS A 86 -3.87 2.09 -1.66
C CYS A 86 -3.17 3.44 -1.81
N MET A 87 -2.18 3.68 -0.95
CA MET A 87 -1.21 4.75 -1.10
C MET A 87 0.04 4.19 -1.79
N GLY A 88 0.54 4.90 -2.80
CA GLY A 88 1.65 4.41 -3.62
C GLY A 88 1.30 3.09 -4.31
N CYS A 89 2.20 2.09 -4.25
CA CYS A 89 2.01 0.84 -5.00
C CYS A 89 1.03 -0.11 -4.32
N ARG A 90 1.18 -0.38 -3.01
CA ARG A 90 0.40 -1.39 -2.27
C ARG A 90 0.19 -1.08 -0.79
N SER A 91 0.48 0.13 -0.32
CA SER A 91 0.27 0.49 1.08
C SER A 91 -1.21 0.81 1.33
N PHE A 92 -1.87 -0.04 2.08
CA PHE A 92 -3.27 0.15 2.48
C PHE A 92 -3.33 0.67 3.91
N LEU A 93 -3.29 2.00 4.04
CA LEU A 93 -3.38 2.68 5.33
C LEU A 93 -4.81 2.60 5.85
N SER A 94 -5.03 1.80 6.89
CA SER A 94 -6.36 1.66 7.52
C SER A 94 -6.89 3.02 7.98
N PRO A 95 -8.21 3.26 7.95
CA PRO A 95 -8.80 4.44 8.54
C PRO A 95 -8.54 4.46 10.05
N TYR A 96 -8.40 5.65 10.63
CA TYR A 96 -8.43 5.82 12.08
C TYR A 96 -9.81 6.32 12.52
N LEU A 97 -10.17 6.05 13.76
CA LEU A 97 -11.40 6.56 14.33
C LEU A 97 -11.16 7.92 14.98
N ASP A 98 -11.99 8.92 14.64
CA ASP A 98 -11.96 10.20 15.32
C ASP A 98 -12.56 10.09 16.75
N LYS A 99 -12.53 11.21 17.49
CA LYS A 99 -13.08 11.29 18.86
C LYS A 99 -14.56 10.90 18.99
N ASN A 100 -15.29 10.84 17.88
CA ASN A 100 -16.70 10.45 17.82
C ASN A 100 -16.90 9.01 17.32
N GLY A 101 -15.81 8.23 17.17
CA GLY A 101 -15.84 6.88 16.63
C GLY A 101 -16.07 6.82 15.12
N LYS A 102 -15.95 7.94 14.39
CA LYS A 102 -16.19 8.02 12.95
C LYS A 102 -14.90 7.72 12.17
N PRO A 103 -14.92 6.79 11.20
CA PRO A 103 -13.74 6.48 10.41
C PRO A 103 -13.33 7.67 9.53
N LYS A 104 -12.04 7.98 9.54
CA LYS A 104 -11.40 9.02 8.72
C LYS A 104 -10.43 8.40 7.74
N TYR A 105 -10.57 8.79 6.46
CA TYR A 105 -9.77 8.29 5.33
C TYR A 105 -8.74 9.30 4.83
N TYR A 106 -8.62 10.46 5.45
CA TYR A 106 -7.70 11.54 5.12
C TYR A 106 -6.78 11.87 6.32
N GLY A 107 -5.69 12.60 6.05
CA GLY A 107 -4.71 12.94 7.08
C GLY A 107 -3.86 11.77 7.55
N ARG A 108 -3.94 10.61 6.88
CA ARG A 108 -3.09 9.45 7.10
C ARG A 108 -1.80 9.62 6.33
N PHE A 109 -0.70 9.13 6.87
CA PHE A 109 0.59 9.21 6.21
C PHE A 109 1.48 8.01 6.58
N ASN A 110 2.44 7.71 5.71
CA ASN A 110 3.42 6.66 5.96
C ASN A 110 4.67 7.26 6.61
N CYS A 111 4.93 6.89 7.85
CA CYS A 111 6.10 7.32 8.62
C CYS A 111 7.41 6.71 8.11
N GLY A 112 7.34 5.61 7.38
CA GLY A 112 8.49 4.94 6.82
C GLY A 112 8.18 3.58 6.22
N VAL A 113 9.00 3.17 5.28
CA VAL A 113 8.98 1.84 4.69
C VAL A 113 10.35 1.20 4.90
N SER A 114 10.37 -0.06 5.28
CA SER A 114 11.52 -0.94 5.24
C SER A 114 11.20 -2.12 4.34
N SER A 115 12.11 -2.47 3.41
CA SER A 115 11.90 -3.61 2.52
C SER A 115 12.77 -4.78 2.96
N LEU A 116 12.17 -5.94 3.06
CA LEU A 116 12.83 -7.20 3.35
C LEU A 116 13.01 -7.95 2.04
N ASN A 117 14.27 -8.30 1.72
CA ASN A 117 14.61 -9.00 0.49
C ASN A 117 14.44 -10.51 0.70
N LEU A 118 13.35 -11.08 0.14
CA LEU A 118 13.04 -12.50 0.26
C LEU A 118 14.06 -13.39 -0.50
N PRO A 119 14.48 -13.09 -1.74
CA PRO A 119 15.54 -13.83 -2.41
C PRO A 119 16.83 -13.93 -1.60
N ASP A 120 17.29 -12.81 -1.03
CA ASP A 120 18.49 -12.81 -0.17
C ASP A 120 18.30 -13.67 1.10
N THR A 121 17.10 -13.66 1.68
CA THR A 121 16.76 -14.53 2.82
C THR A 121 16.82 -16.00 2.43
N ALA A 122 16.31 -16.35 1.24
CA ALA A 122 16.36 -17.71 0.73
C ALA A 122 17.81 -18.18 0.43
N PHE A 123 18.64 -17.31 -0.16
CA PHE A 123 20.05 -17.63 -0.38
C PHE A 123 20.80 -17.79 0.94
N ALA A 124 20.54 -16.97 1.95
CA ALA A 124 21.13 -17.10 3.26
C ALA A 124 20.72 -18.45 3.93
N ALA A 125 19.46 -18.84 3.80
CA ALA A 125 18.99 -20.15 4.31
C ALA A 125 19.67 -21.32 3.59
N GLN A 126 19.86 -21.24 2.28
CA GLN A 126 20.59 -22.27 1.52
C GLN A 126 22.06 -22.34 1.93
N GLU A 127 22.68 -21.19 2.19
CA GLU A 127 24.07 -21.14 2.63
C GLU A 127 24.24 -21.78 4.01
N GLU A 128 23.36 -21.48 4.97
CA GLU A 128 23.38 -22.09 6.30
C GLU A 128 23.15 -23.60 6.22
N LEU A 129 22.19 -24.05 5.39
CA LEU A 129 21.90 -25.48 5.21
C LEU A 129 23.14 -26.28 4.76
N LYS A 130 24.11 -25.68 4.04
CA LYS A 130 25.33 -26.37 3.61
C LYS A 130 26.15 -26.96 4.76
N TYR A 131 26.06 -26.35 5.91
CA TYR A 131 26.83 -26.74 7.11
C TYR A 131 26.00 -27.58 8.08
N ASP A 132 24.71 -27.80 7.81
CA ASP A 132 23.84 -28.63 8.63
C ASP A 132 23.95 -30.11 8.27
N VAL A 133 23.53 -30.97 9.19
CA VAL A 133 23.44 -32.44 9.00
C VAL A 133 22.20 -32.79 8.19
N ASP A 134 21.06 -32.17 8.51
CA ASP A 134 19.80 -32.35 7.81
C ASP A 134 19.72 -31.47 6.57
N LYS A 135 19.63 -32.11 5.40
CA LYS A 135 19.50 -31.46 4.09
C LYS A 135 18.07 -31.52 3.55
N SER A 136 17.09 -31.84 4.39
CA SER A 136 15.69 -31.93 3.96
C SER A 136 15.14 -30.56 3.54
N GLN A 137 14.12 -30.58 2.70
CA GLN A 137 13.42 -29.37 2.28
C GLN A 137 12.63 -28.75 3.46
N GLU A 138 12.13 -29.59 4.35
CA GLU A 138 11.47 -29.13 5.58
C GLU A 138 12.43 -28.31 6.44
N HIS A 139 13.64 -28.80 6.66
CA HIS A 139 14.65 -28.09 7.44
C HIS A 139 15.12 -26.79 6.76
N LEU A 140 15.24 -26.77 5.43
CA LEU A 140 15.50 -25.54 4.68
C LEU A 140 14.41 -24.47 4.93
N LEU A 141 13.14 -24.86 4.96
CA LEU A 141 12.04 -23.95 5.24
C LEU A 141 12.05 -23.45 6.68
N GLU A 142 12.41 -24.29 7.65
CA GLU A 142 12.57 -23.88 9.05
C GLU A 142 13.66 -22.79 9.17
N ILE A 143 14.83 -22.98 8.56
CA ILE A 143 15.91 -22.00 8.52
C ILE A 143 15.43 -20.71 7.85
N PHE A 144 14.75 -20.83 6.71
CA PHE A 144 14.23 -19.67 5.97
C PHE A 144 13.27 -18.82 6.83
N PHE A 145 12.29 -19.45 7.48
CA PHE A 145 11.33 -18.73 8.31
C PHE A 145 11.96 -18.14 9.57
N ARG A 146 12.90 -18.79 10.18
CA ARG A 146 13.68 -18.24 11.30
C ARG A 146 14.44 -16.97 10.87
N LEU A 147 15.16 -17.02 9.74
CA LEU A 147 15.88 -15.87 9.20
C LEU A 147 14.93 -14.75 8.78
N LEU A 148 13.76 -15.10 8.25
CA LEU A 148 12.72 -14.13 7.89
C LEU A 148 12.24 -13.36 9.12
N ASP A 149 11.94 -14.06 10.21
CA ASP A 149 11.49 -13.47 11.47
C ASP A 149 12.56 -12.55 12.07
N GLU A 150 13.81 -13.00 12.15
CA GLU A 150 14.95 -12.20 12.64
C GLU A 150 15.10 -10.89 11.83
N ARG A 151 15.02 -10.97 10.50
CA ARG A 151 15.11 -9.80 9.62
C ARG A 151 13.91 -8.89 9.72
N ALA A 152 12.71 -9.44 9.91
CA ALA A 152 11.48 -8.68 10.15
C ALA A 152 11.56 -7.89 11.47
N GLU A 153 12.12 -8.47 12.52
CA GLU A 153 12.36 -7.78 13.80
C GLU A 153 13.35 -6.60 13.63
N ILE A 154 14.42 -6.77 12.87
CA ILE A 154 15.36 -5.68 12.55
C ILE A 154 14.66 -4.56 11.79
N CYS A 155 13.86 -4.89 10.79
CA CYS A 155 13.06 -3.91 10.04
C CYS A 155 12.11 -3.15 10.95
N HIS A 156 11.42 -3.85 11.84
CA HIS A 156 10.50 -3.27 12.80
C HIS A 156 11.22 -2.34 13.79
N ALA A 157 12.35 -2.76 14.36
CA ALA A 157 13.16 -1.95 15.23
C ALA A 157 13.65 -0.66 14.53
N GLY A 158 14.10 -0.75 13.30
CA GLY A 158 14.51 0.39 12.48
C GLY A 158 13.36 1.38 12.22
N LEU A 159 12.17 0.87 11.89
CA LEU A 159 10.97 1.70 11.72
C LEU A 159 10.54 2.38 13.01
N LYS A 160 10.64 1.69 14.15
CA LYS A 160 10.35 2.27 15.46
C LYS A 160 11.26 3.47 15.77
N VAL A 161 12.56 3.33 15.56
CA VAL A 161 13.52 4.46 15.73
C VAL A 161 13.14 5.63 14.81
N ARG A 162 12.72 5.35 13.57
CA ARG A 162 12.28 6.39 12.63
C ARG A 162 11.01 7.10 13.11
N VAL A 163 10.00 6.36 13.58
CA VAL A 163 8.77 6.92 14.12
C VAL A 163 9.04 7.75 15.39
N ASP A 164 9.90 7.26 16.28
CA ASP A 164 10.30 7.98 17.49
C ASP A 164 11.03 9.31 17.18
N ARG A 165 11.80 9.36 16.10
CA ARG A 165 12.43 10.61 15.62
C ARG A 165 11.40 11.54 15.00
N LEU A 166 10.52 11.01 14.16
CA LEU A 166 9.46 11.79 13.50
C LEU A 166 8.56 12.44 14.54
N SER A 167 8.16 11.71 15.59
CA SER A 167 7.29 12.22 16.64
C SER A 167 7.86 13.44 17.37
N LYS A 168 9.19 13.54 17.45
CA LYS A 168 9.91 14.68 18.09
C LYS A 168 10.15 15.86 17.13
N THR A 169 9.79 15.72 15.85
CA THR A 169 9.99 16.75 14.83
C THR A 169 8.93 17.82 14.97
N LYS A 170 9.31 19.10 14.85
CA LYS A 170 8.36 20.22 14.88
C LYS A 170 7.58 20.32 13.57
N ALA A 171 6.31 20.72 13.64
CA ALA A 171 5.44 20.91 12.49
C ALA A 171 5.97 21.96 11.50
N GLY A 172 6.63 22.99 12.01
CA GLY A 172 7.24 24.06 11.22
C GLY A 172 8.35 23.60 10.25
N VAL A 173 8.87 22.39 10.39
CA VAL A 173 9.85 21.83 9.43
C VAL A 173 9.24 21.63 8.03
N ALA A 174 7.94 21.34 7.96
CA ALA A 174 7.21 21.19 6.70
C ALA A 174 5.82 21.84 6.83
N PRO A 175 5.77 23.19 6.82
CA PRO A 175 4.55 23.93 7.14
C PRO A 175 3.39 23.60 6.20
N ILE A 176 3.62 23.45 4.90
CA ILE A 176 2.57 23.06 3.94
C ILE A 176 1.83 21.79 4.37
N LEU A 177 2.55 20.81 4.92
CA LEU A 177 1.96 19.53 5.36
C LEU A 177 1.25 19.65 6.69
N TRP A 178 1.88 20.28 7.67
CA TRP A 178 1.52 20.14 9.08
C TRP A 178 0.86 21.38 9.68
N VAL A 179 1.06 22.57 9.09
CA VAL A 179 0.54 23.85 9.60
C VAL A 179 -0.58 24.38 8.68
N ASP A 180 -0.34 24.40 7.37
CA ASP A 180 -1.22 25.06 6.39
C ASP A 180 -2.42 24.19 5.96
N GLY A 181 -2.50 22.95 6.41
CA GLY A 181 -3.71 22.14 6.31
C GLY A 181 -3.71 21.08 5.22
N ALA A 182 -2.57 20.76 4.57
CA ALA A 182 -2.53 19.64 3.63
C ALA A 182 -2.82 18.30 4.34
N LEU A 183 -2.22 18.06 5.50
CA LEU A 183 -2.48 16.88 6.33
C LEU A 183 -3.00 17.25 7.72
N ALA A 184 -2.55 18.36 8.29
CA ALA A 184 -2.95 18.83 9.61
C ALA A 184 -2.89 20.35 9.72
N ARG A 185 -3.40 20.90 10.83
CA ARG A 185 -3.30 22.31 11.21
C ARG A 185 -2.77 22.40 12.63
N LEU A 186 -1.47 22.19 12.76
CA LEU A 186 -0.74 22.32 14.02
C LEU A 186 -0.11 23.70 14.12
N ASP A 187 0.28 24.10 15.36
CA ASP A 187 1.18 25.22 15.55
C ASP A 187 2.58 24.83 15.02
N PRO A 188 3.36 25.76 14.42
CA PRO A 188 4.72 25.49 13.95
C PRO A 188 5.65 24.88 15.00
N ASP A 189 5.44 25.22 16.28
CA ASP A 189 6.23 24.71 17.40
C ASP A 189 5.71 23.40 17.99
N ASP A 190 4.53 22.95 17.59
CA ASP A 190 4.00 21.65 17.96
C ASP A 190 4.86 20.52 17.40
N THR A 191 4.95 19.41 18.13
CA THR A 191 5.62 18.20 17.68
C THR A 191 4.65 17.25 16.96
N LEU A 192 5.17 16.45 16.03
CA LEU A 192 4.36 15.52 15.23
C LEU A 192 3.84 14.31 16.03
N ASP A 193 4.22 14.16 17.30
CA ASP A 193 3.63 13.16 18.21
C ASP A 193 2.11 13.27 18.28
N LYS A 194 1.56 14.48 18.14
CA LYS A 194 0.11 14.73 18.07
C LYS A 194 -0.58 14.03 16.89
N LEU A 195 0.17 13.64 15.85
CA LEU A 195 -0.33 13.01 14.64
C LEU A 195 0.15 11.59 14.41
N VAL A 196 1.11 11.10 15.20
CA VAL A 196 1.72 9.77 15.00
C VAL A 196 0.67 8.65 15.00
N HIS A 197 -0.42 8.80 15.76
CA HIS A 197 -1.54 7.84 15.74
C HIS A 197 -2.26 7.74 14.40
N ASN A 198 -2.11 8.71 13.51
CA ASN A 198 -2.63 8.69 12.13
C ASN A 198 -1.59 8.18 11.13
N GLY A 199 -0.38 7.90 11.60
CA GLY A 199 0.74 7.43 10.79
C GLY A 199 0.87 5.92 10.83
N TYR A 200 1.49 5.39 9.79
CA TYR A 200 1.80 3.97 9.63
C TYR A 200 3.26 3.80 9.26
N ALA A 201 3.85 2.72 9.74
CA ALA A 201 5.13 2.24 9.23
C ALA A 201 4.90 0.88 8.57
N THR A 202 5.54 0.64 7.46
CA THR A 202 5.27 -0.53 6.62
C THR A 202 6.53 -1.35 6.44
N VAL A 203 6.46 -2.66 6.70
CA VAL A 203 7.43 -3.62 6.20
C VAL A 203 6.92 -4.16 4.87
N SER A 204 7.71 -3.99 3.81
CA SER A 204 7.44 -4.51 2.49
C SER A 204 8.24 -5.79 2.28
N LEU A 205 7.62 -6.80 1.70
CA LEU A 205 8.27 -8.03 1.26
C LEU A 205 8.50 -7.97 -0.25
N GLY A 206 9.71 -8.22 -0.69
CA GLY A 206 10.08 -8.15 -2.11
C GLY A 206 11.32 -8.99 -2.45
#